data_0d4beb0f468509c755b971001965e7cf
#
_entry.id   0d4beb0f468509c755b971001965e7cf
#
_cell.length_a   1.000
_cell.length_b   1.000
_cell.length_c   1.000
_cell.angle_alpha   90.00
_cell.angle_beta   90.00
_cell.angle_gamma   90.00
#
_symmetry.space_group_name_H-M   'P 1'
#
loop_
_entity.id
_entity.type
_entity.pdbx_description
1 polymer ?
#
loop_
_entity_poly.entity_id
_entity_poly.type
_entity_poly.pdbx_seq_one_letter_code
_entity_poly.pdbx_strand_id
1 'polypeptide(L)'
;MFSILTLNKISATGLASLDADKYSISDSAEAPDAVIVRSASMLDMDMPDSLLAIARAGAGYNNIPVEKCSEAGICVFNTPGANANAVKELTVCGILLASRKIVAGAEWADGLKGEDDIAKKIEKGKSQFVGPEIAGKTLGVFGLGAIGVLVANQAVRMGMNVIGYDPYLTDKAANTLEKAVEITGSLDDIFAMSDYITLHAPVNDSTKDTICAASIAKCKPGVRIVNFARGGLVNSADLKKALADGSVAAYVTDFPSEDLIGVDGVTALPHLGASTPESEENCAVMASRQIAAYLERGDVINSVNYPNITKAYSGGKRMTVIAKCGAETLKASLAAAGVDLSDSACAERGSYSYIVIDGDNNTAKADVSDCVLVARKIG
;
A
#
# COMPACT_ATOMS: atom_id res chain seq x y z
N MET A 1 -11.08 -8.32 -28.61
CA MET A 1 -11.64 -8.37 -27.24
C MET A 1 -10.55 -8.86 -26.33
N PHE A 2 -10.22 -8.13 -25.26
CA PHE A 2 -9.18 -8.51 -24.31
C PHE A 2 -9.72 -9.52 -23.29
N SER A 3 -8.89 -10.53 -22.95
CA SER A 3 -9.21 -11.57 -21.97
C SER A 3 -8.60 -11.20 -20.60
N ILE A 4 -9.42 -11.13 -19.58
CA ILE A 4 -9.01 -10.82 -18.20
C ILE A 4 -9.24 -12.02 -17.30
N LEU A 5 -8.17 -12.54 -16.70
CA LEU A 5 -8.24 -13.55 -15.65
C LEU A 5 -8.38 -12.87 -14.28
N THR A 6 -9.35 -13.30 -13.48
CA THR A 6 -9.47 -12.86 -12.09
C THR A 6 -9.04 -13.96 -11.14
N LEU A 7 -8.07 -13.66 -10.27
CA LEU A 7 -7.64 -14.57 -9.21
C LEU A 7 -8.17 -14.07 -7.86
N ASN A 8 -8.84 -14.94 -7.12
CA ASN A 8 -9.70 -14.63 -5.99
C ASN A 8 -11.02 -13.94 -6.37
N LYS A 9 -11.84 -13.71 -5.35
CA LYS A 9 -13.04 -12.91 -5.51
C LYS A 9 -12.67 -11.43 -5.64
N ILE A 10 -12.83 -10.86 -6.82
CA ILE A 10 -12.69 -9.42 -7.10
C ILE A 10 -14.08 -8.78 -7.06
N SER A 11 -14.19 -7.56 -6.53
CA SER A 11 -15.48 -6.85 -6.47
C SER A 11 -16.12 -6.69 -7.85
N ALA A 12 -17.36 -7.12 -7.97
CA ALA A 12 -18.13 -6.99 -9.21
C ALA A 12 -18.30 -5.52 -9.65
N THR A 13 -18.46 -4.60 -8.70
CA THR A 13 -18.52 -3.15 -8.97
C THR A 13 -17.24 -2.65 -9.64
N GLY A 14 -16.09 -3.14 -9.18
CA GLY A 14 -14.81 -2.79 -9.79
C GLY A 14 -14.68 -3.32 -11.21
N LEU A 15 -15.08 -4.57 -11.43
CA LEU A 15 -15.04 -5.20 -12.75
C LEU A 15 -16.04 -4.58 -13.73
N ALA A 16 -17.21 -4.12 -13.26
CA ALA A 16 -18.22 -3.44 -14.09
C ALA A 16 -17.73 -2.13 -14.74
N SER A 17 -16.55 -1.61 -14.31
CA SER A 17 -15.92 -0.48 -14.98
C SER A 17 -15.21 -0.84 -16.29
N LEU A 18 -15.07 -2.14 -16.59
CA LEU A 18 -14.54 -2.67 -17.84
C LEU A 18 -15.70 -2.90 -18.82
N ASP A 19 -15.60 -2.32 -20.02
CA ASP A 19 -16.61 -2.39 -21.07
C ASP A 19 -16.76 -3.84 -21.59
N ALA A 20 -17.93 -4.43 -21.44
CA ALA A 20 -18.22 -5.82 -21.85
C ALA A 20 -18.03 -6.07 -23.36
N ASP A 21 -18.10 -5.03 -24.20
CA ASP A 21 -17.83 -5.14 -25.62
C ASP A 21 -16.33 -5.25 -25.94
N LYS A 22 -15.47 -4.85 -25.00
CA LYS A 22 -14.01 -4.87 -25.14
C LYS A 22 -13.32 -5.96 -24.31
N TYR A 23 -13.92 -6.35 -23.19
CA TYR A 23 -13.32 -7.24 -22.19
C TYR A 23 -14.15 -8.48 -21.92
N SER A 24 -13.51 -9.65 -21.98
CA SER A 24 -14.05 -10.91 -21.48
C SER A 24 -13.38 -11.22 -20.14
N ILE A 25 -14.17 -11.32 -19.07
CA ILE A 25 -13.67 -11.54 -17.71
C ILE A 25 -14.02 -12.95 -17.25
N SER A 26 -13.03 -13.73 -16.82
CA SER A 26 -13.20 -15.12 -16.37
C SER A 26 -12.25 -15.43 -15.22
N ASP A 27 -12.59 -16.41 -14.40
CA ASP A 27 -11.73 -17.00 -13.37
C ASP A 27 -10.91 -18.21 -13.87
N SER A 28 -11.08 -18.56 -15.16
CA SER A 28 -10.49 -19.75 -15.78
C SER A 28 -9.93 -19.50 -17.19
N ALA A 29 -9.54 -18.26 -17.52
CA ALA A 29 -8.92 -17.94 -18.80
C ALA A 29 -7.54 -18.59 -18.93
N GLU A 30 -7.31 -19.39 -20.00
CA GLU A 30 -6.04 -20.09 -20.23
C GLU A 30 -4.95 -19.18 -20.80
N ALA A 31 -5.31 -18.21 -21.65
CA ALA A 31 -4.38 -17.27 -22.29
C ALA A 31 -4.87 -15.81 -22.10
N PRO A 32 -4.85 -15.28 -20.87
CA PRO A 32 -5.30 -13.93 -20.60
C PRO A 32 -4.33 -12.87 -21.12
N ASP A 33 -4.89 -11.73 -21.57
CA ASP A 33 -4.12 -10.51 -21.84
C ASP A 33 -3.74 -9.78 -20.54
N ALA A 34 -4.56 -9.91 -19.50
CA ALA A 34 -4.24 -9.36 -18.19
C ALA A 34 -4.82 -10.20 -17.04
N VAL A 35 -4.22 -10.02 -15.86
CA VAL A 35 -4.66 -10.63 -14.60
C VAL A 35 -5.03 -9.54 -13.60
N ILE A 36 -6.19 -9.69 -12.94
CA ILE A 36 -6.55 -8.92 -11.73
C ILE A 36 -6.51 -9.88 -10.54
N VAL A 37 -5.64 -9.60 -9.56
CA VAL A 37 -5.41 -10.46 -8.39
C VAL A 37 -5.53 -9.66 -7.10
N ARG A 38 -5.93 -10.30 -6.02
CA ARG A 38 -5.91 -9.71 -4.67
C ARG A 38 -4.88 -10.39 -3.77
N SER A 39 -5.17 -11.55 -3.24
CA SER A 39 -4.33 -12.26 -2.26
C SER A 39 -3.80 -13.60 -2.74
N ALA A 40 -4.26 -14.13 -3.89
CA ALA A 40 -3.71 -15.37 -4.43
C ALA A 40 -2.23 -15.23 -4.75
N SER A 41 -1.46 -16.28 -4.45
CA SER A 41 -0.05 -16.33 -4.85
C SER A 41 0.06 -16.59 -6.34
N MET A 42 0.87 -15.78 -7.00
CA MET A 42 1.28 -15.97 -8.40
C MET A 42 2.76 -16.37 -8.52
N LEU A 43 3.44 -16.63 -7.39
CA LEU A 43 4.89 -16.87 -7.35
C LEU A 43 5.30 -18.08 -8.18
N ASP A 44 4.48 -19.14 -8.16
CA ASP A 44 4.71 -20.39 -8.87
C ASP A 44 3.85 -20.52 -10.16
N MET A 45 3.15 -19.43 -10.54
CA MET A 45 2.28 -19.43 -11.71
C MET A 45 3.09 -19.29 -12.99
N ASP A 46 2.73 -20.08 -13.99
CA ASP A 46 3.23 -19.87 -15.34
C ASP A 46 2.66 -18.60 -15.97
N MET A 47 3.53 -17.84 -16.62
CA MET A 47 3.15 -16.60 -17.31
C MET A 47 2.99 -16.91 -18.80
N PRO A 48 1.76 -16.92 -19.33
CA PRO A 48 1.54 -17.18 -20.76
C PRO A 48 2.07 -16.00 -21.61
N ASP A 49 2.51 -16.29 -22.82
CA ASP A 49 3.05 -15.29 -23.76
C ASP A 49 2.04 -14.19 -24.13
N SER A 50 0.75 -14.45 -23.97
CA SER A 50 -0.31 -13.45 -24.16
C SER A 50 -0.37 -12.40 -23.05
N LEU A 51 0.21 -12.67 -21.87
CA LEU A 51 0.05 -11.83 -20.70
C LEU A 51 0.84 -10.51 -20.81
N LEU A 52 0.13 -9.41 -20.86
CA LEU A 52 0.68 -8.07 -20.99
C LEU A 52 0.75 -7.33 -19.65
N ALA A 53 -0.17 -7.63 -18.73
CA ALA A 53 -0.29 -6.87 -17.48
C ALA A 53 -0.88 -7.67 -16.33
N ILE A 54 -0.46 -7.32 -15.12
CA ILE A 54 -1.04 -7.82 -13.86
C ILE A 54 -1.40 -6.61 -13.00
N ALA A 55 -2.63 -6.53 -12.51
CA ALA A 55 -3.05 -5.52 -11.53
C ALA A 55 -3.40 -6.16 -10.20
N ARG A 56 -2.68 -5.78 -9.15
CA ARG A 56 -3.00 -6.17 -7.77
C ARG A 56 -4.06 -5.23 -7.20
N ALA A 57 -5.24 -5.74 -6.90
CA ALA A 57 -6.29 -5.01 -6.18
C ALA A 57 -5.89 -4.84 -4.70
N GLY A 58 -5.00 -3.90 -4.43
CA GLY A 58 -4.43 -3.56 -3.13
C GLY A 58 -3.01 -2.99 -3.23
N ALA A 59 -2.48 -2.45 -2.13
CA ALA A 59 -1.20 -1.75 -2.12
C ALA A 59 0.04 -2.67 -2.12
N GLY A 60 0.03 -3.77 -1.36
CA GLY A 60 1.14 -4.74 -1.34
C GLY A 60 1.16 -5.58 -2.63
N TYR A 61 2.30 -6.13 -3.02
CA TYR A 61 2.47 -6.94 -4.24
C TYR A 61 3.46 -8.11 -4.08
N ASN A 62 3.71 -8.52 -2.85
CA ASN A 62 4.62 -9.61 -2.51
C ASN A 62 4.13 -11.01 -2.94
N ASN A 63 2.91 -11.12 -3.39
CA ASN A 63 2.32 -12.32 -3.97
C ASN A 63 2.50 -12.42 -5.50
N ILE A 64 3.18 -11.45 -6.13
CA ILE A 64 3.45 -11.40 -7.58
C ILE A 64 4.97 -11.51 -7.80
N PRO A 65 5.45 -12.37 -8.73
CA PRO A 65 6.88 -12.50 -9.05
C PRO A 65 7.34 -11.34 -9.96
N VAL A 66 7.50 -10.14 -9.36
CA VAL A 66 7.73 -8.87 -10.08
C VAL A 66 8.97 -8.92 -10.97
N GLU A 67 10.07 -9.55 -10.52
CA GLU A 67 11.29 -9.68 -11.32
C GLU A 67 11.06 -10.53 -12.57
N LYS A 68 10.42 -11.70 -12.43
CA LYS A 68 10.05 -12.57 -13.56
C LYS A 68 9.14 -11.82 -14.55
N CYS A 69 8.16 -11.06 -14.05
CA CYS A 69 7.30 -10.22 -14.87
C CYS A 69 8.09 -9.13 -15.62
N SER A 70 9.06 -8.51 -14.95
CA SER A 70 9.89 -7.46 -15.57
C SER A 70 10.76 -7.98 -16.70
N GLU A 71 11.28 -9.19 -16.56
CA GLU A 71 12.08 -9.83 -17.62
C GLU A 71 11.22 -10.28 -18.80
N ALA A 72 9.97 -10.65 -18.53
CA ALA A 72 9.02 -11.06 -19.58
C ALA A 72 8.30 -9.88 -20.27
N GLY A 73 8.53 -8.63 -19.86
CA GLY A 73 7.84 -7.47 -20.43
C GLY A 73 6.40 -7.29 -19.93
N ILE A 74 6.02 -7.93 -18.81
CA ILE A 74 4.70 -7.84 -18.22
C ILE A 74 4.66 -6.66 -17.24
N CYS A 75 3.70 -5.72 -17.46
CA CYS A 75 3.54 -4.57 -16.59
C CYS A 75 2.77 -4.95 -15.32
N VAL A 76 3.35 -4.69 -14.14
CA VAL A 76 2.72 -4.99 -12.86
C VAL A 76 2.25 -3.69 -12.20
N PHE A 77 0.97 -3.63 -11.85
CA PHE A 77 0.32 -2.51 -11.18
C PHE A 77 -0.11 -2.88 -9.77
N ASN A 78 -0.11 -1.89 -8.88
CA ASN A 78 -0.81 -1.99 -7.60
C ASN A 78 -1.78 -0.81 -7.45
N THR A 79 -2.56 -0.79 -6.37
CA THR A 79 -3.57 0.26 -6.13
C THR A 79 -3.25 1.07 -4.88
N PRO A 80 -2.19 1.91 -4.90
CA PRO A 80 -1.78 2.68 -3.75
C PRO A 80 -2.84 3.70 -3.37
N GLY A 81 -3.18 3.76 -2.08
CA GLY A 81 -4.15 4.71 -1.54
C GLY A 81 -5.62 4.33 -1.72
N ALA A 82 -5.96 3.32 -2.53
CA ALA A 82 -7.35 2.90 -2.70
C ALA A 82 -7.99 2.37 -1.39
N ASN A 83 -7.18 1.81 -0.51
CA ASN A 83 -7.56 1.33 0.81
C ASN A 83 -7.29 2.33 1.95
N ALA A 84 -6.83 3.53 1.64
CA ALA A 84 -6.29 4.45 2.66
C ALA A 84 -7.33 4.85 3.72
N ASN A 85 -8.58 5.03 3.33
CA ASN A 85 -9.64 5.37 4.28
C ASN A 85 -9.90 4.23 5.29
N ALA A 86 -9.98 2.99 4.83
CA ALA A 86 -10.19 1.84 5.72
C ALA A 86 -9.06 1.70 6.75
N VAL A 87 -7.81 1.80 6.29
CA VAL A 87 -6.63 1.75 7.18
C VAL A 87 -6.62 2.93 8.16
N LYS A 88 -6.99 4.14 7.72
CA LYS A 88 -7.13 5.31 8.60
C LYS A 88 -8.17 5.04 9.70
N GLU A 89 -9.32 4.47 9.38
CA GLU A 89 -10.37 4.16 10.36
C GLU A 89 -9.90 3.11 11.38
N LEU A 90 -9.24 2.05 10.93
CA LEU A 90 -8.64 1.07 11.84
C LEU A 90 -7.54 1.71 12.71
N THR A 91 -6.74 2.63 12.16
CA THR A 91 -5.70 3.34 12.92
C THR A 91 -6.30 4.20 14.03
N VAL A 92 -7.40 4.91 13.75
CA VAL A 92 -8.15 5.66 14.77
C VAL A 92 -8.66 4.72 15.87
N CYS A 93 -9.23 3.59 15.50
CA CYS A 93 -9.62 2.55 16.45
C CYS A 93 -8.40 2.07 17.26
N GLY A 94 -7.26 1.80 16.61
CA GLY A 94 -6.02 1.38 17.27
C GLY A 94 -5.50 2.39 18.29
N ILE A 95 -5.58 3.70 18.02
CA ILE A 95 -5.22 4.75 18.96
C ILE A 95 -6.13 4.69 20.20
N LEU A 96 -7.43 4.48 20.02
CA LEU A 96 -8.39 4.36 21.12
C LEU A 96 -8.18 3.06 21.93
N LEU A 97 -7.88 1.94 21.25
CA LEU A 97 -7.53 0.66 21.90
C LEU A 97 -6.22 0.76 22.68
N ALA A 98 -5.23 1.47 22.16
CA ALA A 98 -3.98 1.73 22.87
C ALA A 98 -4.17 2.62 24.11
N SER A 99 -5.19 3.50 24.10
CA SER A 99 -5.52 4.39 25.22
C SER A 99 -6.31 3.68 26.33
N ARG A 100 -7.31 2.91 25.94
CA ARG A 100 -8.29 2.31 26.82
C ARG A 100 -8.22 0.79 26.69
N LYS A 101 -8.14 0.07 27.79
CA LYS A 101 -8.11 -1.41 27.82
C LYS A 101 -9.46 -2.04 27.44
N ILE A 102 -9.99 -1.66 26.25
CA ILE A 102 -11.37 -2.00 25.83
C ILE A 102 -11.51 -3.50 25.59
N VAL A 103 -10.54 -4.12 24.87
CA VAL A 103 -10.58 -5.56 24.56
C VAL A 103 -10.54 -6.38 25.84
N ALA A 104 -9.54 -6.14 26.70
CA ALA A 104 -9.43 -6.83 27.98
C ALA A 104 -10.65 -6.60 28.89
N GLY A 105 -11.23 -5.40 28.85
CA GLY A 105 -12.46 -5.09 29.59
C GLY A 105 -13.67 -5.87 29.06
N ALA A 106 -13.80 -6.04 27.76
CA ALA A 106 -14.87 -6.83 27.16
C ALA A 106 -14.73 -8.31 27.50
N GLU A 107 -13.51 -8.88 27.31
CA GLU A 107 -13.22 -10.28 27.69
C GLU A 107 -13.49 -10.56 29.16
N TRP A 108 -13.10 -9.64 30.04
CA TRP A 108 -13.38 -9.77 31.48
C TRP A 108 -14.88 -9.73 31.76
N ALA A 109 -15.64 -8.83 31.11
CA ALA A 109 -17.08 -8.73 31.30
C ALA A 109 -17.82 -9.99 30.80
N ASP A 110 -17.39 -10.56 29.66
CA ASP A 110 -17.91 -11.82 29.14
C ASP A 110 -17.68 -12.98 30.12
N GLY A 111 -16.54 -12.97 30.82
CA GLY A 111 -16.20 -13.95 31.87
C GLY A 111 -17.12 -13.90 33.09
N LEU A 112 -17.90 -12.83 33.30
CA LEU A 112 -18.88 -12.74 34.41
C LEU A 112 -20.21 -13.44 34.09
N LYS A 113 -20.38 -14.03 32.92
CA LYS A 113 -21.62 -14.69 32.53
C LYS A 113 -21.95 -15.84 33.48
N GLY A 114 -23.13 -15.79 34.09
CA GLY A 114 -23.62 -16.80 35.02
C GLY A 114 -23.19 -16.60 36.48
N GLU A 115 -22.48 -15.51 36.81
CA GLU A 115 -22.16 -15.13 38.16
C GLU A 115 -23.29 -14.33 38.82
N ASP A 116 -23.37 -14.38 40.17
CA ASP A 116 -24.30 -13.58 40.94
C ASP A 116 -23.79 -12.12 41.06
N ASP A 117 -24.73 -11.16 41.30
CA ASP A 117 -24.43 -9.74 41.56
C ASP A 117 -23.55 -9.05 40.48
N ILE A 118 -23.75 -9.39 39.20
CA ILE A 118 -22.94 -8.91 38.06
C ILE A 118 -22.74 -7.39 38.07
N ALA A 119 -23.81 -6.61 38.32
CA ALA A 119 -23.71 -5.15 38.33
C ALA A 119 -22.73 -4.63 39.40
N LYS A 120 -22.71 -5.22 40.59
CA LYS A 120 -21.77 -4.87 41.66
C LYS A 120 -20.31 -5.27 41.28
N LYS A 121 -20.13 -6.45 40.64
CA LYS A 121 -18.82 -6.91 40.18
C LYS A 121 -18.25 -5.98 39.10
N ILE A 122 -19.09 -5.56 38.14
CA ILE A 122 -18.69 -4.59 37.09
C ILE A 122 -18.23 -3.28 37.72
N GLU A 123 -19.04 -2.68 38.63
CA GLU A 123 -18.67 -1.42 39.29
C GLU A 123 -17.37 -1.53 40.09
N LYS A 124 -17.16 -2.64 40.79
CA LYS A 124 -15.93 -2.90 41.56
C LYS A 124 -14.71 -3.13 40.69
N GLY A 125 -14.90 -3.83 39.56
CA GLY A 125 -13.80 -4.26 38.67
C GLY A 125 -13.38 -3.25 37.63
N LYS A 126 -14.24 -2.27 37.27
CA LYS A 126 -13.99 -1.33 36.17
C LYS A 126 -12.68 -0.52 36.27
N SER A 127 -12.21 -0.27 37.50
CA SER A 127 -11.01 0.52 37.75
C SER A 127 -9.71 -0.08 37.17
N GLN A 128 -9.65 -1.40 36.93
CA GLN A 128 -8.51 -2.07 36.33
C GLN A 128 -8.34 -1.77 34.82
N PHE A 129 -9.40 -1.21 34.19
CA PHE A 129 -9.42 -0.89 32.75
C PHE A 129 -9.33 0.61 32.47
N VAL A 130 -8.98 1.42 33.47
CA VAL A 130 -8.79 2.86 33.31
C VAL A 130 -7.67 3.16 32.35
N GLY A 131 -7.84 4.16 31.49
CA GLY A 131 -6.83 4.67 30.58
C GLY A 131 -7.03 6.15 30.25
N PRO A 132 -6.03 6.81 29.65
CA PRO A 132 -6.07 8.24 29.36
C PRO A 132 -7.03 8.58 28.21
N GLU A 133 -7.45 9.85 28.17
CA GLU A 133 -8.04 10.47 26.99
C GLU A 133 -6.94 10.82 25.97
N ILE A 134 -7.30 10.88 24.69
CA ILE A 134 -6.37 11.24 23.61
C ILE A 134 -6.32 12.75 23.37
N ALA A 135 -7.36 13.48 23.75
CA ALA A 135 -7.40 14.94 23.59
C ALA A 135 -6.22 15.61 24.30
N GLY A 136 -5.56 16.54 23.60
CA GLY A 136 -4.37 17.24 24.10
C GLY A 136 -3.06 16.40 24.13
N LYS A 137 -3.12 15.10 23.79
CA LYS A 137 -1.95 14.25 23.64
C LYS A 137 -1.30 14.44 22.27
N THR A 138 -0.01 14.16 22.17
CA THR A 138 0.73 14.26 20.92
C THR A 138 0.78 12.92 20.19
N LEU A 139 0.34 12.91 18.92
CA LEU A 139 0.48 11.81 18.00
C LEU A 139 1.67 12.07 17.06
N GLY A 140 2.66 11.20 17.09
CA GLY A 140 3.73 11.13 16.11
C GLY A 140 3.32 10.24 14.94
N VAL A 141 3.39 10.77 13.72
CA VAL A 141 3.05 10.04 12.49
C VAL A 141 4.32 9.81 11.70
N PHE A 142 4.76 8.56 11.62
CA PHE A 142 5.88 8.16 10.77
C PHE A 142 5.37 7.68 9.41
N GLY A 143 5.66 8.45 8.37
CA GLY A 143 5.15 8.30 7.01
C GLY A 143 3.89 9.13 6.75
N LEU A 144 4.00 10.17 5.91
CA LEU A 144 2.92 11.07 5.52
C LEU A 144 2.48 10.81 4.07
N GLY A 145 2.40 9.52 3.71
CA GLY A 145 1.80 9.07 2.46
C GLY A 145 0.26 9.10 2.50
N ALA A 146 -0.38 8.38 1.59
CA ALA A 146 -1.84 8.37 1.42
C ALA A 146 -2.62 8.05 2.70
N ILE A 147 -2.09 7.19 3.58
CA ILE A 147 -2.72 6.83 4.86
C ILE A 147 -2.35 7.82 5.95
N GLY A 148 -1.04 8.09 6.12
CA GLY A 148 -0.54 8.92 7.22
C GLY A 148 -1.13 10.34 7.22
N VAL A 149 -1.32 10.95 6.05
CA VAL A 149 -2.00 12.25 5.90
C VAL A 149 -3.44 12.20 6.42
N LEU A 150 -4.20 11.16 6.07
CA LEU A 150 -5.58 11.00 6.54
C LEU A 150 -5.65 10.79 8.05
N VAL A 151 -4.72 10.01 8.62
CA VAL A 151 -4.61 9.76 10.06
C VAL A 151 -4.23 11.04 10.79
N ALA A 152 -3.21 11.77 10.32
CA ALA A 152 -2.78 13.03 10.90
C ALA A 152 -3.93 14.05 10.97
N ASN A 153 -4.63 14.26 9.85
CA ASN A 153 -5.77 15.16 9.78
C ASN A 153 -6.92 14.74 10.72
N GLN A 154 -7.21 13.42 10.78
CA GLN A 154 -8.26 12.93 11.67
C GLN A 154 -7.88 13.09 13.15
N ALA A 155 -6.63 12.88 13.52
CA ALA A 155 -6.15 13.06 14.88
C ALA A 155 -6.25 14.52 15.35
N VAL A 156 -5.93 15.50 14.47
CA VAL A 156 -6.17 16.94 14.76
C VAL A 156 -7.64 17.17 15.07
N ARG A 157 -8.56 16.63 14.25
CA ARG A 157 -10.02 16.79 14.47
C ARG A 157 -10.51 16.12 15.75
N MET A 158 -9.78 15.13 16.27
CA MET A 158 -10.04 14.49 17.56
C MET A 158 -9.38 15.22 18.75
N GLY A 159 -8.79 16.39 18.52
CA GLY A 159 -8.17 17.23 19.55
C GLY A 159 -6.78 16.80 19.99
N MET A 160 -6.07 16.00 19.20
CA MET A 160 -4.67 15.67 19.43
C MET A 160 -3.75 16.76 18.85
N ASN A 161 -2.58 16.94 19.44
CA ASN A 161 -1.44 17.58 18.76
C ASN A 161 -0.82 16.57 17.82
N VAL A 162 -0.41 17.00 16.64
CA VAL A 162 0.14 16.05 15.63
C VAL A 162 1.47 16.54 15.11
N ILE A 163 2.48 15.66 15.18
CA ILE A 163 3.80 15.87 14.57
C ILE A 163 4.04 14.73 13.57
N GLY A 164 4.45 15.07 12.35
CA GLY A 164 4.67 14.11 11.28
C GLY A 164 6.07 14.15 10.72
N TYR A 165 6.60 12.98 10.36
CA TYR A 165 7.88 12.82 9.69
C TYR A 165 7.74 11.93 8.47
N ASP A 166 8.24 12.43 7.32
CA ASP A 166 8.38 11.66 6.08
C ASP A 166 9.52 12.26 5.25
N PRO A 167 10.63 11.53 5.03
CA PRO A 167 11.76 12.04 4.25
C PRO A 167 11.46 12.18 2.75
N TYR A 168 10.33 11.64 2.30
CA TYR A 168 9.86 11.66 0.91
C TYR A 168 8.54 12.41 0.75
N LEU A 169 8.21 13.30 1.69
CA LEU A 169 6.96 14.07 1.66
C LEU A 169 6.84 14.86 0.37
N THR A 170 5.78 14.58 -0.38
CA THR A 170 5.49 15.32 -1.63
C THR A 170 4.70 16.58 -1.37
N ASP A 171 4.84 17.61 -2.23
CA ASP A 171 4.05 18.84 -2.14
C ASP A 171 2.55 18.56 -2.14
N LYS A 172 2.10 17.58 -2.91
CA LYS A 172 0.70 17.15 -2.94
C LYS A 172 0.24 16.65 -1.57
N ALA A 173 1.01 15.83 -0.90
CA ALA A 173 0.70 15.30 0.42
C ALA A 173 0.74 16.44 1.47
N ALA A 174 1.78 17.26 1.45
CA ALA A 174 1.92 18.41 2.34
C ALA A 174 0.74 19.39 2.23
N ASN A 175 0.29 19.68 1.01
CA ASN A 175 -0.86 20.57 0.76
C ASN A 175 -2.22 20.01 1.20
N THR A 176 -2.29 18.69 1.50
CA THR A 176 -3.51 18.03 2.01
C THR A 176 -3.53 17.94 3.53
N LEU A 177 -2.44 18.23 4.22
CA LEU A 177 -2.38 18.24 5.68
C LEU A 177 -3.15 19.43 6.26
N GLU A 178 -3.83 19.19 7.38
CA GLU A 178 -4.37 20.28 8.21
C GLU A 178 -3.22 21.18 8.69
N LYS A 179 -3.46 22.49 8.73
CA LYS A 179 -2.43 23.48 9.13
C LYS A 179 -1.89 23.28 10.55
N ALA A 180 -2.62 22.55 11.39
CA ALA A 180 -2.23 22.24 12.76
C ALA A 180 -1.27 21.03 12.86
N VAL A 181 -0.98 20.34 11.74
CA VAL A 181 0.02 19.27 11.71
C VAL A 181 1.40 19.90 11.60
N GLU A 182 2.24 19.66 12.60
CA GLU A 182 3.64 20.05 12.57
C GLU A 182 4.45 19.02 11.76
N ILE A 183 5.30 19.49 10.83
CA ILE A 183 6.18 18.63 10.05
C ILE A 183 7.60 18.81 10.60
N THR A 184 8.23 17.68 11.00
CA THR A 184 9.62 17.67 11.43
C THR A 184 10.56 17.07 10.39
N GLY A 185 11.81 17.50 10.40
CA GLY A 185 12.91 16.91 9.61
C GLY A 185 13.61 15.73 10.28
N SER A 186 13.20 15.35 11.51
CA SER A 186 13.88 14.32 12.31
C SER A 186 12.92 13.28 12.87
N LEU A 187 13.22 12.00 12.65
CA LEU A 187 12.49 10.90 13.29
C LEU A 187 12.67 10.91 14.82
N ASP A 188 13.79 11.44 15.32
CA ASP A 188 14.03 11.55 16.76
C ASP A 188 13.04 12.49 17.46
N ASP A 189 12.54 13.52 16.76
CA ASP A 189 11.49 14.39 17.30
C ASP A 189 10.17 13.61 17.48
N ILE A 190 9.85 12.70 16.53
CA ILE A 190 8.69 11.82 16.67
C ILE A 190 8.82 11.01 17.97
N PHE A 191 9.97 10.42 18.25
CA PHE A 191 10.18 9.67 19.49
C PHE A 191 10.09 10.54 20.73
N ALA A 192 10.79 11.66 20.76
CA ALA A 192 10.90 12.50 21.95
C ALA A 192 9.59 13.23 22.32
N MET A 193 8.77 13.60 21.33
CA MET A 193 7.62 14.47 21.57
C MET A 193 6.29 13.72 21.68
N SER A 194 6.22 12.45 21.25
CA SER A 194 4.96 11.74 21.09
C SER A 194 4.51 11.00 22.34
N ASP A 195 3.23 11.06 22.65
CA ASP A 195 2.54 10.18 23.60
C ASP A 195 2.02 8.91 22.88
N TYR A 196 1.76 9.03 21.59
CA TYR A 196 1.35 7.97 20.67
C TYR A 196 2.20 8.04 19.41
N ILE A 197 2.61 6.89 18.87
CA ILE A 197 3.31 6.79 17.59
C ILE A 197 2.52 5.87 16.68
N THR A 198 2.27 6.30 15.44
CA THR A 198 1.65 5.47 14.41
C THR A 198 2.55 5.35 13.19
N LEU A 199 2.66 4.13 12.67
CA LEU A 199 3.59 3.79 11.60
C LEU A 199 2.84 3.61 10.28
N HIS A 200 3.27 4.35 9.24
CA HIS A 200 2.69 4.31 7.88
C HIS A 200 3.77 4.25 6.79
N ALA A 201 4.96 3.77 7.13
CA ALA A 201 6.07 3.58 6.20
C ALA A 201 6.12 2.14 5.64
N PRO A 202 6.69 1.91 4.44
CA PRO A 202 7.02 0.58 3.97
C PRO A 202 8.21 0.00 4.76
N VAL A 203 8.38 -1.33 4.73
CA VAL A 203 9.60 -1.98 5.24
C VAL A 203 10.65 -2.02 4.14
N ASN A 204 11.82 -1.48 4.42
CA ASN A 204 13.04 -1.59 3.64
C ASN A 204 14.25 -1.51 4.59
N ASP A 205 15.47 -1.52 4.06
CA ASP A 205 16.69 -1.50 4.88
C ASP A 205 16.79 -0.28 5.81
N SER A 206 16.21 0.86 5.42
CA SER A 206 16.23 2.10 6.23
C SER A 206 15.11 2.20 7.26
N THR A 207 14.04 1.40 7.13
CA THR A 207 12.85 1.46 8.00
C THR A 207 12.64 0.21 8.84
N LYS A 208 13.35 -0.88 8.52
CA LYS A 208 13.33 -2.10 9.33
C LYS A 208 13.76 -1.78 10.77
N ASP A 209 13.05 -2.36 11.74
CA ASP A 209 13.32 -2.20 13.16
C ASP A 209 13.38 -0.70 13.61
N THR A 210 12.61 0.18 12.95
CA THR A 210 12.47 1.60 13.35
C THR A 210 12.10 1.71 14.83
N ILE A 211 11.23 0.84 15.32
CA ILE A 211 10.92 0.69 16.74
C ILE A 211 11.79 -0.44 17.30
N CYS A 212 12.81 -0.06 18.05
CA CYS A 212 13.78 -0.94 18.72
C CYS A 212 14.20 -0.33 20.06
N ALA A 213 15.06 -1.00 20.81
CA ALA A 213 15.52 -0.52 22.12
C ALA A 213 16.11 0.91 22.06
N ALA A 214 16.86 1.23 20.99
CA ALA A 214 17.50 2.54 20.83
C ALA A 214 16.49 3.66 20.58
N SER A 215 15.44 3.42 19.79
CA SER A 215 14.38 4.40 19.53
C SER A 215 13.42 4.52 20.73
N ILE A 216 13.07 3.41 21.37
CA ILE A 216 12.23 3.39 22.56
C ILE A 216 12.86 4.18 23.70
N ALA A 217 14.19 4.09 23.88
CA ALA A 217 14.93 4.87 24.88
C ALA A 217 14.83 6.41 24.68
N LYS A 218 14.47 6.87 23.48
CA LYS A 218 14.22 8.29 23.16
C LYS A 218 12.77 8.70 23.39
N CYS A 219 11.86 7.74 23.54
CA CYS A 219 10.43 8.01 23.69
C CYS A 219 10.08 8.53 25.10
N LYS A 220 8.93 9.16 25.20
CA LYS A 220 8.33 9.44 26.50
C LYS A 220 8.00 8.11 27.22
N PRO A 221 8.22 8.03 28.54
CA PRO A 221 7.82 6.85 29.30
C PRO A 221 6.33 6.53 29.12
N GLY A 222 6.02 5.29 28.84
CA GLY A 222 4.65 4.85 28.61
C GLY A 222 4.07 5.26 27.25
N VAL A 223 4.92 5.50 26.24
CA VAL A 223 4.50 5.73 24.85
C VAL A 223 3.62 4.59 24.36
N ARG A 224 2.66 4.89 23.51
CA ARG A 224 1.76 3.91 22.89
C ARG A 224 2.04 3.84 21.40
N ILE A 225 2.09 2.63 20.85
CA ILE A 225 2.48 2.41 19.45
C ILE A 225 1.36 1.70 18.72
N VAL A 226 1.02 2.22 17.53
CA VAL A 226 0.05 1.63 16.60
C VAL A 226 0.75 1.30 15.29
N ASN A 227 0.63 0.06 14.84
CA ASN A 227 1.29 -0.40 13.62
C ASN A 227 0.33 -1.23 12.75
N PHE A 228 -0.30 -0.59 11.79
CA PHE A 228 -1.09 -1.20 10.74
C PHE A 228 -0.42 -1.06 9.36
N ALA A 229 0.90 -0.88 9.37
CA ALA A 229 1.69 -0.82 8.15
C ALA A 229 2.35 -2.17 7.83
N ARG A 230 3.39 -2.56 8.59
CA ARG A 230 4.13 -3.83 8.40
C ARG A 230 4.79 -4.27 9.70
N GLY A 231 4.81 -5.58 9.98
CA GLY A 231 5.41 -6.15 11.19
C GLY A 231 6.90 -5.84 11.34
N GLY A 232 7.67 -5.89 10.26
CA GLY A 232 9.13 -5.66 10.28
C GLY A 232 9.59 -4.23 10.63
N LEU A 233 8.68 -3.29 10.89
CA LEU A 233 8.99 -1.96 11.42
C LEU A 233 9.32 -1.99 12.92
N VAL A 234 8.96 -3.05 13.63
CA VAL A 234 9.07 -3.18 15.07
C VAL A 234 9.90 -4.40 15.43
N ASN A 235 10.92 -4.21 16.23
CA ASN A 235 11.69 -5.30 16.83
C ASN A 235 10.89 -5.92 17.98
N SER A 236 10.37 -7.13 17.80
CA SER A 236 9.50 -7.81 18.77
C SER A 236 10.17 -8.06 20.11
N ALA A 237 11.48 -8.42 20.10
CA ALA A 237 12.20 -8.73 21.33
C ALA A 237 12.41 -7.48 22.20
N ASP A 238 12.73 -6.36 21.59
CA ASP A 238 12.91 -5.08 22.29
C ASP A 238 11.57 -4.53 22.76
N LEU A 239 10.52 -4.64 21.94
CA LEU A 239 9.16 -4.24 22.30
C LEU A 239 8.66 -5.00 23.54
N LYS A 240 8.86 -6.34 23.62
CA LYS A 240 8.45 -7.14 24.78
C LYS A 240 9.13 -6.69 26.06
N LYS A 241 10.41 -6.36 26.01
CA LYS A 241 11.12 -5.81 27.17
C LYS A 241 10.53 -4.47 27.61
N ALA A 242 10.27 -3.59 26.64
CA ALA A 242 9.73 -2.26 26.89
C ALA A 242 8.28 -2.28 27.40
N LEU A 243 7.47 -3.27 27.00
CA LEU A 243 6.14 -3.50 27.58
C LEU A 243 6.25 -3.99 29.02
N ALA A 244 7.19 -4.90 29.30
CA ALA A 244 7.39 -5.47 30.63
C ALA A 244 7.92 -4.46 31.66
N ASP A 245 8.77 -3.51 31.24
CA ASP A 245 9.32 -2.46 32.13
C ASP A 245 8.48 -1.17 32.13
N GLY A 246 7.42 -1.09 31.31
CA GLY A 246 6.51 0.06 31.23
C GLY A 246 7.02 1.23 30.39
N SER A 247 8.16 1.12 29.72
CA SER A 247 8.65 2.13 28.77
C SER A 247 7.67 2.31 27.60
N VAL A 248 7.01 1.21 27.16
CA VAL A 248 5.88 1.19 26.25
C VAL A 248 4.64 0.74 27.03
N ALA A 249 3.56 1.52 26.98
CA ALA A 249 2.30 1.20 27.70
C ALA A 249 1.37 0.29 26.91
N ALA A 250 1.40 0.36 25.57
CA ALA A 250 0.56 -0.47 24.71
C ALA A 250 1.12 -0.55 23.29
N TYR A 251 0.90 -1.68 22.64
CA TYR A 251 1.15 -1.91 21.23
C TYR A 251 -0.08 -2.48 20.55
N VAL A 252 -0.56 -1.84 19.49
CA VAL A 252 -1.70 -2.32 18.70
C VAL A 252 -1.26 -2.56 17.27
N THR A 253 -1.52 -3.75 16.75
CA THR A 253 -1.07 -4.15 15.41
C THR A 253 -2.04 -5.13 14.75
N ASP A 254 -2.08 -5.13 13.40
CA ASP A 254 -2.71 -6.18 12.60
C ASP A 254 -1.67 -7.04 11.82
N PHE A 255 -0.39 -6.93 12.22
CA PHE A 255 0.71 -7.77 11.77
C PHE A 255 1.42 -8.46 12.96
N PRO A 256 0.69 -9.20 13.80
CA PRO A 256 1.30 -9.84 14.95
C PRO A 256 2.25 -10.96 14.50
N SER A 257 3.44 -11.00 15.11
CA SER A 257 4.30 -12.19 15.10
C SER A 257 3.85 -13.15 16.18
N GLU A 258 4.18 -14.43 16.05
CA GLU A 258 3.80 -15.48 17.00
C GLU A 258 4.21 -15.13 18.43
N ASP A 259 5.38 -14.54 18.61
CA ASP A 259 5.96 -14.18 19.89
C ASP A 259 5.35 -12.94 20.56
N LEU A 260 4.47 -12.22 19.87
CA LEU A 260 3.71 -11.07 20.38
C LEU A 260 2.25 -11.42 20.75
N ILE A 261 1.74 -12.53 20.26
CA ILE A 261 0.37 -12.95 20.56
C ILE A 261 0.27 -13.36 22.03
N GLY A 262 -0.70 -12.78 22.75
CA GLY A 262 -0.91 -13.05 24.17
C GLY A 262 0.03 -12.33 25.13
N VAL A 263 0.91 -11.46 24.63
CA VAL A 263 1.77 -10.61 25.48
C VAL A 263 0.94 -9.48 26.10
N ASP A 264 1.08 -9.26 27.39
CA ASP A 264 0.39 -8.17 28.10
C ASP A 264 0.78 -6.81 27.49
N GLY A 265 -0.21 -5.94 27.29
CA GLY A 265 -0.04 -4.67 26.61
C GLY A 265 -0.07 -4.75 25.08
N VAL A 266 -0.14 -5.94 24.47
CA VAL A 266 -0.31 -6.11 23.03
C VAL A 266 -1.78 -6.37 22.69
N THR A 267 -2.32 -5.60 21.75
CA THR A 267 -3.60 -5.91 21.09
C THR A 267 -3.28 -6.34 19.65
N ALA A 268 -3.37 -7.65 19.42
CA ALA A 268 -3.12 -8.28 18.13
C ALA A 268 -4.42 -8.49 17.36
N LEU A 269 -4.50 -7.95 16.14
CA LEU A 269 -5.63 -8.10 15.22
C LEU A 269 -5.20 -8.91 13.99
N PRO A 270 -6.10 -9.65 13.33
CA PRO A 270 -5.78 -10.33 12.09
C PRO A 270 -5.86 -9.31 10.94
N HIS A 271 -4.78 -8.98 10.31
CA HIS A 271 -4.57 -8.12 9.10
C HIS A 271 -5.87 -7.45 8.52
N LEU A 272 -6.52 -6.61 9.33
CA LEU A 272 -7.83 -6.03 9.04
C LEU A 272 -7.76 -4.65 8.37
N GLY A 273 -6.58 -4.05 8.22
CA GLY A 273 -6.42 -2.66 7.76
C GLY A 273 -7.21 -2.31 6.52
N ALA A 274 -7.27 -3.20 5.53
CA ALA A 274 -7.97 -3.00 4.28
C ALA A 274 -9.21 -3.91 4.09
N SER A 275 -9.66 -4.57 5.14
CA SER A 275 -10.72 -5.58 5.07
C SER A 275 -12.11 -4.95 5.23
N THR A 276 -12.47 -4.07 4.32
CA THR A 276 -13.82 -3.48 4.22
C THR A 276 -14.35 -3.63 2.79
N PRO A 277 -15.68 -3.76 2.59
CA PRO A 277 -16.27 -3.82 1.25
C PRO A 277 -15.86 -2.64 0.36
N GLU A 278 -15.85 -1.43 0.92
CA GLU A 278 -15.49 -0.19 0.22
C GLU A 278 -14.02 -0.20 -0.21
N SER A 279 -13.12 -0.69 0.64
CA SER A 279 -11.71 -0.82 0.31
C SER A 279 -11.49 -1.82 -0.83
N GLU A 280 -12.17 -2.97 -0.78
CA GLU A 280 -12.12 -3.99 -1.83
C GLU A 280 -12.64 -3.46 -3.16
N GLU A 281 -13.77 -2.73 -3.13
CA GLU A 281 -14.34 -2.08 -4.31
C GLU A 281 -13.41 -1.02 -4.89
N ASN A 282 -12.90 -0.10 -4.08
CA ASN A 282 -11.99 0.96 -4.52
C ASN A 282 -10.71 0.39 -5.15
N CYS A 283 -10.14 -0.68 -4.56
CA CYS A 283 -8.99 -1.37 -5.11
C CYS A 283 -9.31 -2.02 -6.46
N ALA A 284 -10.46 -2.69 -6.59
CA ALA A 284 -10.87 -3.33 -7.82
C ALA A 284 -11.15 -2.30 -8.93
N VAL A 285 -11.82 -1.19 -8.62
CA VAL A 285 -12.06 -0.07 -9.57
C VAL A 285 -10.73 0.50 -10.07
N MET A 286 -9.78 0.75 -9.16
CA MET A 286 -8.48 1.30 -9.55
C MET A 286 -7.69 0.31 -10.41
N ALA A 287 -7.64 -0.98 -10.05
CA ALA A 287 -6.99 -2.02 -10.82
C ALA A 287 -7.58 -2.15 -12.23
N SER A 288 -8.90 -2.19 -12.35
CA SER A 288 -9.60 -2.25 -13.63
C SER A 288 -9.28 -1.05 -14.52
N ARG A 289 -9.29 0.16 -13.97
CA ARG A 289 -8.94 1.39 -14.71
C ARG A 289 -7.50 1.39 -15.18
N GLN A 290 -6.55 0.88 -14.39
CA GLN A 290 -5.15 0.77 -14.78
C GLN A 290 -4.95 -0.23 -15.91
N ILE A 291 -5.60 -1.40 -15.84
CA ILE A 291 -5.59 -2.39 -16.92
C ILE A 291 -6.17 -1.80 -18.21
N ALA A 292 -7.35 -1.15 -18.15
CA ALA A 292 -7.95 -0.51 -19.31
C ALA A 292 -7.05 0.59 -19.91
N ALA A 293 -6.48 1.46 -19.06
CA ALA A 293 -5.57 2.49 -19.50
C ALA A 293 -4.34 1.92 -20.22
N TYR A 294 -3.77 0.85 -19.68
CA TYR A 294 -2.62 0.19 -20.28
C TYR A 294 -2.98 -0.55 -21.57
N LEU A 295 -4.03 -1.37 -21.57
CA LEU A 295 -4.39 -2.17 -22.74
C LEU A 295 -4.89 -1.31 -23.90
N GLU A 296 -5.72 -0.29 -23.63
CA GLU A 296 -6.34 0.53 -24.67
C GLU A 296 -5.47 1.69 -25.15
N ARG A 297 -4.59 2.23 -24.28
CA ARG A 297 -3.83 3.45 -24.57
C ARG A 297 -2.33 3.36 -24.34
N GLY A 298 -1.85 2.30 -23.70
CA GLY A 298 -0.46 2.16 -23.31
C GLY A 298 -0.04 3.07 -22.14
N ASP A 299 -1.00 3.61 -21.38
CA ASP A 299 -0.69 4.42 -20.20
C ASP A 299 -0.23 3.51 -19.05
N VAL A 300 0.89 3.86 -18.42
CA VAL A 300 1.43 3.16 -17.26
C VAL A 300 1.23 4.03 -16.02
N ILE A 301 0.35 3.60 -15.11
CA ILE A 301 -0.04 4.34 -13.91
C ILE A 301 0.09 3.44 -12.70
N ASN A 302 0.88 3.82 -11.69
CA ASN A 302 1.17 3.04 -10.49
C ASN A 302 1.82 1.67 -10.78
N SER A 303 2.66 1.59 -11.81
CA SER A 303 3.45 0.39 -12.03
C SER A 303 4.52 0.24 -10.96
N VAL A 304 4.74 -1.01 -10.52
CA VAL A 304 5.77 -1.34 -9.54
C VAL A 304 7.11 -1.72 -10.19
N ASN A 305 7.11 -2.06 -11.48
CA ASN A 305 8.30 -2.51 -12.20
C ASN A 305 8.74 -1.59 -13.36
N TYR A 306 7.83 -0.90 -14.02
CA TYR A 306 8.16 -0.01 -15.13
C TYR A 306 7.92 1.46 -14.79
N PRO A 307 8.50 2.42 -15.55
CA PRO A 307 8.27 3.84 -15.29
C PRO A 307 6.82 4.23 -15.55
N ASN A 308 6.28 5.10 -14.69
CA ASN A 308 4.96 5.69 -14.92
C ASN A 308 5.05 6.69 -16.07
N ILE A 309 4.13 6.59 -17.02
CA ILE A 309 4.02 7.48 -18.15
C ILE A 309 2.58 7.49 -18.66
N THR A 310 2.11 8.65 -19.03
CA THR A 310 0.83 8.86 -19.71
C THR A 310 1.04 9.82 -20.89
N LYS A 311 0.37 9.53 -22.00
CA LYS A 311 0.39 10.41 -23.17
C LYS A 311 -1.03 10.55 -23.70
N ALA A 312 -1.49 11.78 -23.91
CA ALA A 312 -2.81 12.03 -24.47
C ALA A 312 -3.04 11.17 -25.72
N TYR A 313 -4.21 10.54 -25.82
CA TYR A 313 -4.56 9.65 -26.92
C TYR A 313 -5.90 10.08 -27.52
N SER A 314 -5.86 10.51 -28.77
CA SER A 314 -7.05 10.98 -29.51
C SER A 314 -7.64 9.92 -30.44
N GLY A 315 -7.16 8.67 -30.35
CA GLY A 315 -7.43 7.62 -31.31
C GLY A 315 -6.38 7.58 -32.42
N GLY A 316 -6.38 6.53 -33.21
CA GLY A 316 -5.38 6.32 -34.26
C GLY A 316 -4.33 5.29 -33.89
N LYS A 317 -3.27 5.20 -34.71
CA LYS A 317 -2.22 4.20 -34.51
C LYS A 317 -1.23 4.68 -33.46
N ARG A 318 -0.93 3.83 -32.50
CA ARG A 318 0.05 4.03 -31.43
C ARG A 318 0.93 2.80 -31.28
N MET A 319 2.20 2.99 -31.01
CA MET A 319 3.11 1.92 -30.63
C MET A 319 3.64 2.17 -29.21
N THR A 320 3.74 1.11 -28.40
CA THR A 320 4.41 1.15 -27.11
C THR A 320 5.54 0.13 -27.07
N VAL A 321 6.66 0.50 -26.46
CA VAL A 321 7.83 -0.38 -26.36
C VAL A 321 8.34 -0.40 -24.93
N ILE A 322 8.53 -1.61 -24.39
CA ILE A 322 9.26 -1.88 -23.16
C ILE A 322 10.65 -2.39 -23.52
N ALA A 323 11.68 -1.83 -22.89
CA ALA A 323 13.05 -2.25 -23.12
C ALA A 323 13.86 -2.32 -21.82
N LYS A 324 14.85 -3.23 -21.80
CA LYS A 324 15.83 -3.37 -20.70
C LYS A 324 17.11 -2.61 -21.07
N CYS A 325 16.98 -1.30 -21.28
CA CYS A 325 18.09 -0.37 -21.54
C CYS A 325 17.64 1.06 -21.18
N GLY A 326 18.58 2.02 -21.17
CA GLY A 326 18.27 3.42 -20.90
C GLY A 326 17.44 4.08 -22.02
N ALA A 327 16.71 5.14 -21.70
CA ALA A 327 15.80 5.82 -22.62
C ALA A 327 16.49 6.33 -23.88
N GLU A 328 17.72 6.87 -23.79
CA GLU A 328 18.47 7.37 -24.95
C GLU A 328 18.91 6.23 -25.86
N THR A 329 19.33 5.08 -25.30
CA THR A 329 19.68 3.89 -26.08
C THR A 329 18.46 3.36 -26.83
N LEU A 330 17.29 3.31 -26.16
CA LEU A 330 16.05 2.86 -26.80
C LEU A 330 15.64 3.80 -27.95
N LYS A 331 15.67 5.10 -27.73
CA LYS A 331 15.35 6.09 -28.77
C LYS A 331 16.29 5.98 -29.98
N ALA A 332 17.60 5.86 -29.73
CA ALA A 332 18.60 5.69 -30.81
C ALA A 332 18.33 4.41 -31.61
N SER A 333 18.02 3.29 -30.95
CA SER A 333 17.71 2.02 -31.61
C SER A 333 16.43 2.11 -32.46
N LEU A 334 15.38 2.74 -31.94
CA LEU A 334 14.12 2.96 -32.65
C LEU A 334 14.30 3.88 -33.88
N ALA A 335 15.07 4.96 -33.72
CA ALA A 335 15.38 5.88 -34.83
C ALA A 335 16.20 5.18 -35.92
N ALA A 336 17.21 4.34 -35.55
CA ALA A 336 17.99 3.54 -36.49
C ALA A 336 17.13 2.53 -37.25
N ALA A 337 16.06 2.01 -36.63
CA ALA A 337 15.08 1.13 -37.26
C ALA A 337 14.02 1.92 -38.07
N GLY A 338 14.17 3.23 -38.25
CA GLY A 338 13.27 4.06 -39.06
C GLY A 338 11.96 4.46 -38.39
N VAL A 339 11.87 4.35 -37.05
CA VAL A 339 10.67 4.78 -36.28
C VAL A 339 10.69 6.30 -36.16
N ASP A 340 9.57 6.95 -36.51
CA ASP A 340 9.41 8.38 -36.27
C ASP A 340 9.07 8.63 -34.79
N LEU A 341 9.96 9.34 -34.11
CA LEU A 341 9.84 9.69 -32.69
C LEU A 341 9.33 11.11 -32.44
N SER A 342 8.92 11.83 -33.47
CA SER A 342 8.51 13.26 -33.39
C SER A 342 7.31 13.46 -32.44
N ASP A 343 6.40 12.47 -32.34
CA ASP A 343 5.29 12.47 -31.40
C ASP A 343 5.41 11.28 -30.40
N SER A 344 6.44 11.34 -29.56
CA SER A 344 6.71 10.29 -28.59
C SER A 344 6.86 10.84 -27.17
N ALA A 345 6.59 9.99 -26.17
CA ALA A 345 6.94 10.21 -24.78
C ALA A 345 7.69 8.99 -24.26
N CYS A 346 8.81 9.23 -23.57
CA CYS A 346 9.67 8.17 -23.02
C CYS A 346 9.97 8.45 -21.55
N ALA A 347 10.00 7.38 -20.74
CA ALA A 347 10.39 7.42 -19.35
C ALA A 347 11.27 6.21 -19.00
N GLU A 348 12.08 6.33 -17.94
CA GLU A 348 12.93 5.25 -17.46
C GLU A 348 12.79 5.05 -15.95
N ARG A 349 13.03 3.81 -15.49
CA ARG A 349 13.07 3.41 -14.09
C ARG A 349 14.08 2.28 -13.92
N GLY A 350 15.18 2.55 -13.22
CA GLY A 350 16.30 1.59 -13.09
C GLY A 350 16.88 1.25 -14.46
N SER A 351 16.90 -0.03 -14.79
CA SER A 351 17.39 -0.52 -16.09
C SER A 351 16.34 -0.61 -17.20
N TYR A 352 15.10 -0.20 -16.92
CA TYR A 352 13.99 -0.34 -17.85
C TYR A 352 13.52 1.02 -18.39
N SER A 353 13.23 1.05 -19.69
CA SER A 353 12.59 2.18 -20.37
C SER A 353 11.26 1.78 -20.96
N TYR A 354 10.35 2.74 -21.00
CA TYR A 354 9.06 2.62 -21.67
C TYR A 354 8.84 3.85 -22.55
N ILE A 355 8.46 3.63 -23.80
CA ILE A 355 8.14 4.68 -24.76
C ILE A 355 6.77 4.47 -25.36
N VAL A 356 6.04 5.58 -25.55
CA VAL A 356 4.75 5.65 -26.24
C VAL A 356 4.94 6.55 -27.46
N ILE A 357 4.59 6.06 -28.65
CA ILE A 357 4.81 6.71 -29.92
C ILE A 357 3.50 6.74 -30.69
N ASP A 358 3.01 7.93 -31.06
CA ASP A 358 1.84 8.06 -31.93
C ASP A 358 2.28 8.11 -33.41
N GLY A 359 1.47 7.55 -34.29
CA GLY A 359 1.74 7.46 -35.72
C GLY A 359 1.78 6.03 -36.27
N ASP A 360 1.94 5.93 -37.58
CA ASP A 360 1.95 4.64 -38.30
C ASP A 360 3.37 4.03 -38.28
N ASN A 361 3.73 3.43 -37.15
CA ASN A 361 5.02 2.76 -36.98
C ASN A 361 4.86 1.25 -37.13
N ASN A 362 5.44 0.68 -38.18
CA ASN A 362 5.31 -0.75 -38.53
C ASN A 362 6.46 -1.63 -38.06
N THR A 363 7.38 -1.13 -37.25
CA THR A 363 8.58 -1.83 -36.81
C THR A 363 8.25 -3.01 -35.91
N ALA A 364 8.73 -4.20 -36.26
CA ALA A 364 8.62 -5.39 -35.43
C ALA A 364 9.71 -5.38 -34.33
N LYS A 365 9.46 -6.10 -33.22
CA LYS A 365 10.42 -6.23 -32.10
C LYS A 365 11.83 -6.63 -32.55
N ALA A 366 11.92 -7.58 -33.50
CA ALA A 366 13.19 -8.11 -34.02
C ALA A 366 14.01 -7.07 -34.79
N ASP A 367 13.40 -6.03 -35.32
CA ASP A 367 14.04 -5.04 -36.16
C ASP A 367 14.64 -3.87 -35.36
N VAL A 368 14.41 -3.81 -34.04
CA VAL A 368 14.79 -2.66 -33.22
C VAL A 368 16.11 -2.90 -32.47
N SER A 369 16.16 -3.86 -31.57
CA SER A 369 17.33 -4.13 -30.72
C SER A 369 17.06 -5.32 -29.78
N ASP A 370 18.12 -6.05 -29.40
CA ASP A 370 18.04 -7.13 -28.40
C ASP A 370 17.58 -6.65 -27.01
N CYS A 371 17.63 -5.35 -26.72
CA CYS A 371 17.14 -4.81 -25.45
C CYS A 371 15.62 -4.65 -25.39
N VAL A 372 14.90 -4.76 -26.51
CA VAL A 372 13.43 -4.64 -26.56
C VAL A 372 12.77 -5.92 -26.03
N LEU A 373 12.01 -5.81 -24.96
CA LEU A 373 11.25 -6.92 -24.37
C LEU A 373 9.91 -7.11 -25.07
N VAL A 374 9.16 -6.03 -25.22
CA VAL A 374 7.84 -6.03 -25.86
C VAL A 374 7.68 -4.79 -26.72
N ALA A 375 7.15 -4.98 -27.93
CA ALA A 375 6.63 -3.91 -28.78
C ALA A 375 5.18 -4.21 -29.12
N ARG A 376 4.27 -3.29 -28.81
CA ARG A 376 2.83 -3.48 -28.95
C ARG A 376 2.21 -2.35 -29.77
N LYS A 377 1.34 -2.71 -30.72
CA LYS A 377 0.53 -1.77 -31.50
C LYS A 377 -0.85 -1.61 -30.86
N ILE A 378 -1.36 -0.40 -30.86
CA ILE A 378 -2.64 0.00 -30.33
C ILE A 378 -3.35 0.84 -31.39
N GLY A 379 -4.63 0.55 -31.69
CA GLY A 379 -5.43 1.24 -32.70
C GLY A 379 -5.50 0.53 -34.05
#